data_d6b8900163487327363d6ff5594434f4
#
_entry.id   d6b8900163487327363d6ff5594434f4
#
_cell.length_a   1.000
_cell.length_b   1.000
_cell.length_c   1.000
_cell.angle_alpha   90.00
_cell.angle_beta   90.00
_cell.angle_gamma   90.00
#
_symmetry.space_group_name_H-M   'P 1'
#
loop_
_entity.id
_entity.type
_entity.pdbx_description
1 polymer ?
#
loop_
_entity_poly.entity_id
_entity_poly.type
_entity_poly.pdbx_seq_one_letter_code
_entity_poly.pdbx_strand_id
1 'polypeptide(L)'
;LLGLMSDRTRSRLGRRHPWLYASALPIMLSWAALWNPPANSWGHAALLGWLFVTAVLARAAIATNEVPSFALAPEMSRDYHERTSIFSYRYLFGWIGGLGFLVLAYAYFLRPPVGAQTGPLGLQGFGWYGIAGAVMMGLTVLASALGTQRIALERQPPPVPRKTVG
;
A
#
# COMPACT_ATOMS: atom_id res chain seq x y z
N LEU A 1 -1.02 17.39 -5.50
CA LEU A 1 -2.50 17.30 -5.50
C LEU A 1 -3.01 16.43 -4.35
N LEU A 2 -2.58 15.17 -4.21
CA LEU A 2 -3.03 14.24 -3.14
C LEU A 2 -2.82 14.80 -1.73
N GLY A 3 -1.65 15.41 -1.44
CA GLY A 3 -1.37 16.03 -0.16
C GLY A 3 -2.35 17.18 0.16
N LEU A 4 -2.61 18.04 -0.81
CA LEU A 4 -3.56 19.16 -0.64
C LEU A 4 -5.00 18.68 -0.43
N MET A 5 -5.40 17.59 -1.09
CA MET A 5 -6.72 16.99 -0.92
C MET A 5 -6.86 16.36 0.46
N SER A 6 -5.83 15.64 0.92
CA SER A 6 -5.82 15.02 2.25
C SER A 6 -5.85 16.07 3.37
N ASP A 7 -5.16 17.19 3.20
CA ASP A 7 -5.12 18.28 4.20
C ASP A 7 -6.45 19.06 4.30
N ARG A 8 -7.23 19.09 3.23
CA ARG A 8 -8.56 19.73 3.18
C ARG A 8 -9.69 18.87 3.73
N THR A 9 -9.45 17.56 3.83
CA THR A 9 -10.48 16.61 4.29
C THR A 9 -10.72 16.79 5.79
N ARG A 10 -11.97 17.04 6.18
CA ARG A 10 -12.42 17.11 7.57
C ARG A 10 -13.31 15.91 7.86
N SER A 11 -12.83 14.97 8.66
CA SER A 11 -13.59 13.77 9.04
C SER A 11 -13.50 13.55 10.55
N ARG A 12 -14.49 12.83 11.10
CA ARG A 12 -14.46 12.35 12.50
C ARG A 12 -13.28 11.39 12.78
N LEU A 13 -12.71 10.80 11.74
CA LEU A 13 -11.53 9.92 11.81
C LEU A 13 -10.20 10.69 11.74
N GLY A 14 -10.23 12.02 11.66
CA GLY A 14 -9.06 12.86 11.39
C GLY A 14 -8.94 13.27 9.93
N ARG A 15 -7.94 14.10 9.60
CA ARG A 15 -7.77 14.65 8.24
C ARG A 15 -7.27 13.61 7.23
N ARG A 16 -6.38 12.71 7.65
CA ARG A 16 -5.62 11.80 6.77
C ARG A 16 -6.10 10.35 6.79
N HIS A 17 -6.72 9.88 7.89
CA HIS A 17 -7.15 8.50 8.06
C HIS A 17 -8.19 8.02 7.03
N PRO A 18 -9.17 8.85 6.58
CA PRO A 18 -10.07 8.43 5.51
C PRO A 18 -9.35 8.02 4.22
N TRP A 19 -8.25 8.71 3.89
CA TRP A 19 -7.43 8.41 2.72
C TRP A 19 -6.64 7.12 2.88
N LEU A 20 -6.14 6.84 4.10
CA LEU A 20 -5.48 5.58 4.42
C LEU A 20 -6.44 4.39 4.27
N TYR A 21 -7.66 4.49 4.81
CA TYR A 21 -8.66 3.45 4.64
C TYR A 21 -9.12 3.29 3.19
N ALA A 22 -9.39 4.40 2.50
CA ALA A 22 -9.82 4.38 1.11
C ALA A 22 -8.76 3.82 0.14
N SER A 23 -7.47 3.95 0.47
CA SER A 23 -6.37 3.45 -0.36
C SER A 23 -6.22 1.93 -0.31
N ALA A 24 -6.70 1.26 0.74
CA ALA A 24 -6.54 -0.18 0.91
C ALA A 24 -7.18 -0.97 -0.25
N LEU A 25 -8.41 -0.64 -0.61
CA LEU A 25 -9.14 -1.31 -1.71
C LEU A 25 -8.47 -1.13 -3.09
N PRO A 26 -8.13 0.09 -3.54
CA PRO A 26 -7.40 0.27 -4.79
C PRO A 26 -6.04 -0.44 -4.83
N ILE A 27 -5.29 -0.47 -3.72
CA ILE A 27 -4.03 -1.20 -3.62
C ILE A 27 -4.27 -2.69 -3.82
N MET A 28 -5.23 -3.29 -3.12
CA MET A 28 -5.54 -4.71 -3.23
C MET A 28 -5.96 -5.09 -4.65
N LEU A 29 -6.89 -4.32 -5.24
CA LEU A 29 -7.44 -4.62 -6.56
C LEU A 29 -6.40 -4.45 -7.66
N SER A 30 -5.62 -3.37 -7.64
CA SER A 30 -4.59 -3.13 -8.65
C SER A 30 -3.45 -4.14 -8.58
N TRP A 31 -3.05 -4.54 -7.36
CA TRP A 31 -2.05 -5.58 -7.17
C TRP A 31 -2.56 -6.94 -7.63
N ALA A 32 -3.77 -7.34 -7.24
CA ALA A 32 -4.37 -8.60 -7.69
C ALA A 32 -4.52 -8.63 -9.22
N ALA A 33 -4.95 -7.54 -9.84
CA ALA A 33 -5.07 -7.44 -11.30
C ALA A 33 -3.72 -7.51 -12.02
N LEU A 34 -2.66 -6.91 -11.45
CA LEU A 34 -1.31 -6.94 -12.02
C LEU A 34 -0.78 -8.38 -12.14
N TRP A 35 -1.03 -9.22 -11.13
CA TRP A 35 -0.55 -10.60 -11.08
C TRP A 35 -1.49 -11.62 -11.69
N ASN A 36 -2.69 -11.20 -12.12
CA ASN A 36 -3.70 -12.05 -12.77
C ASN A 36 -4.07 -11.51 -14.15
N PRO A 37 -3.13 -11.45 -15.10
CA PRO A 37 -3.47 -11.02 -16.46
C PRO A 37 -4.38 -12.03 -17.14
N PRO A 38 -5.32 -11.60 -18.01
CA PRO A 38 -6.19 -12.50 -18.78
C PRO A 38 -5.44 -13.16 -19.95
N ALA A 39 -4.37 -13.92 -19.63
CA ALA A 39 -3.41 -14.45 -20.59
C ALA A 39 -4.02 -15.41 -21.63
N ASN A 40 -5.11 -16.10 -21.30
CA ASN A 40 -5.71 -17.13 -22.16
C ASN A 40 -6.58 -16.55 -23.31
N SER A 41 -6.99 -15.27 -23.23
CA SER A 41 -7.95 -14.69 -24.16
C SER A 41 -7.41 -13.49 -24.95
N TRP A 42 -6.23 -12.97 -24.58
CA TRP A 42 -5.71 -11.71 -25.12
C TRP A 42 -4.40 -11.92 -25.89
N GLY A 43 -4.22 -11.17 -26.96
CA GLY A 43 -2.95 -11.14 -27.72
C GLY A 43 -1.86 -10.39 -26.97
N HIS A 44 -0.59 -10.57 -27.38
CA HIS A 44 0.59 -9.98 -26.74
C HIS A 44 0.51 -8.46 -26.53
N ALA A 45 0.03 -7.73 -27.52
CA ALA A 45 -0.09 -6.26 -27.42
C ALA A 45 -1.11 -5.85 -26.33
N ALA A 46 -2.24 -6.57 -26.23
CA ALA A 46 -3.25 -6.32 -25.22
C ALA A 46 -2.75 -6.67 -23.82
N LEU A 47 -1.97 -7.75 -23.67
CA LEU A 47 -1.33 -8.12 -22.40
C LEU A 47 -0.30 -7.08 -21.93
N LEU A 48 0.51 -6.54 -22.84
CA LEU A 48 1.42 -5.45 -22.51
C LEU A 48 0.67 -4.21 -22.07
N GLY A 49 -0.42 -3.85 -22.75
CA GLY A 49 -1.32 -2.77 -22.35
C GLY A 49 -1.92 -3.00 -20.96
N TRP A 50 -2.38 -4.22 -20.67
CA TRP A 50 -2.88 -4.60 -19.36
C TRP A 50 -1.83 -4.41 -18.26
N LEU A 51 -0.62 -4.94 -18.47
CA LEU A 51 0.48 -4.82 -17.51
C LEU A 51 0.85 -3.36 -17.26
N PHE A 52 0.92 -2.56 -18.32
CA PHE A 52 1.21 -1.14 -18.19
C PHE A 52 0.14 -0.40 -17.36
N VAL A 53 -1.13 -0.58 -17.72
CA VAL A 53 -2.24 0.09 -17.03
C VAL A 53 -2.33 -0.34 -15.58
N THR A 54 -2.25 -1.64 -15.30
CA THR A 54 -2.34 -2.16 -13.93
C THR A 54 -1.13 -1.76 -13.08
N ALA A 55 0.09 -1.70 -13.66
CA ALA A 55 1.27 -1.20 -12.97
C ALA A 55 1.16 0.28 -12.60
N VAL A 56 0.65 1.12 -13.51
CA VAL A 56 0.40 2.54 -13.25
C VAL A 56 -0.66 2.71 -12.16
N LEU A 57 -1.77 1.94 -12.23
CA LEU A 57 -2.83 1.97 -11.22
C LEU A 57 -2.31 1.51 -9.85
N ALA A 58 -1.53 0.44 -9.80
CA ALA A 58 -0.91 -0.05 -8.56
C ALA A 58 0.00 1.03 -7.95
N ARG A 59 0.85 1.66 -8.77
CA ARG A 59 1.74 2.73 -8.30
C ARG A 59 0.97 3.95 -7.81
N ALA A 60 -0.09 4.35 -8.51
CA ALA A 60 -0.96 5.46 -8.10
C ALA A 60 -1.69 5.14 -6.79
N ALA A 61 -2.22 3.93 -6.64
CA ALA A 61 -2.89 3.48 -5.42
C ALA A 61 -1.93 3.45 -4.22
N ILE A 62 -0.70 2.93 -4.39
CA ILE A 62 0.35 2.95 -3.36
C ILE A 62 0.71 4.39 -2.99
N ALA A 63 0.89 5.28 -3.96
CA ALA A 63 1.19 6.69 -3.70
C ALA A 63 0.07 7.40 -2.91
N THR A 64 -1.20 7.02 -3.13
CA THR A 64 -2.35 7.54 -2.36
C THR A 64 -2.26 7.18 -0.88
N ASN A 65 -1.64 6.06 -0.53
CA ASN A 65 -1.37 5.67 0.85
C ASN A 65 -0.06 6.28 1.38
N GLU A 66 1.00 6.25 0.59
CA GLU A 66 2.33 6.72 1.00
C GLU A 66 2.32 8.19 1.40
N VAL A 67 1.72 9.07 0.59
CA VAL A 67 1.73 10.52 0.82
C VAL A 67 1.13 10.89 2.19
N PRO A 68 -0.11 10.51 2.55
CA PRO A 68 -0.65 10.83 3.86
C PRO A 68 0.08 10.09 5.00
N SER A 69 0.57 8.88 4.76
CA SER A 69 1.30 8.10 5.74
C SER A 69 2.66 8.72 6.11
N PHE A 70 3.42 9.23 5.13
CA PHE A 70 4.67 9.96 5.41
C PHE A 70 4.42 11.29 6.13
N ALA A 71 3.34 11.95 5.81
CA ALA A 71 2.98 13.21 6.41
C ALA A 71 2.43 13.08 7.85
N LEU A 72 2.03 11.88 8.28
CA LEU A 72 1.63 11.61 9.68
C LEU A 72 2.83 11.60 10.64
N ALA A 73 4.00 11.14 10.23
CA ALA A 73 5.15 11.01 11.11
C ALA A 73 5.57 12.33 11.82
N PRO A 74 5.63 13.49 11.12
CA PRO A 74 5.87 14.77 11.79
C PRO A 74 4.73 15.23 12.71
N GLU A 75 3.50 14.76 12.50
CA GLU A 75 2.37 15.06 13.37
C GLU A 75 2.39 14.22 14.65
N MET A 76 3.00 13.03 14.60
CA MET A 76 3.09 12.10 15.74
C MET A 76 4.15 12.49 16.76
N SER A 77 5.22 13.20 16.38
CA SER A 77 6.25 13.66 17.32
C SER A 77 6.83 15.02 16.92
N ARG A 78 7.13 15.84 17.93
CA ARG A 78 7.89 17.09 17.80
C ARG A 78 9.39 16.89 17.96
N ASP A 79 9.82 15.78 18.53
CA ASP A 79 11.23 15.48 18.73
C ASP A 79 11.85 14.90 17.45
N TYR A 80 13.02 15.43 17.10
CA TYR A 80 13.79 14.99 15.94
C TYR A 80 14.22 13.51 16.04
N HIS A 81 14.66 13.08 17.22
CA HIS A 81 15.11 11.70 17.44
C HIS A 81 13.97 10.70 17.33
N GLU A 82 12.79 11.02 17.86
CA GLU A 82 11.60 10.17 17.71
C GLU A 82 11.15 10.06 16.26
N ARG A 83 11.18 11.16 15.49
CA ARG A 83 10.86 11.12 14.05
C ARG A 83 11.80 10.21 13.28
N THR A 84 13.10 10.35 13.53
CA THR A 84 14.13 9.50 12.89
C THR A 84 13.88 8.03 13.22
N SER A 85 13.59 7.71 14.48
CA SER A 85 13.23 6.35 14.90
C SER A 85 12.00 5.80 14.16
N ILE A 86 10.92 6.57 14.03
CA ILE A 86 9.71 6.17 13.33
C ILE A 86 10.03 5.79 11.87
N PHE A 87 10.81 6.62 11.17
CA PHE A 87 11.22 6.33 9.80
C PHE A 87 12.14 5.11 9.71
N SER A 88 13.10 4.97 10.63
CA SER A 88 14.03 3.83 10.68
C SER A 88 13.28 2.51 10.87
N TYR A 89 12.34 2.44 11.81
CA TYR A 89 11.47 1.26 11.98
C TYR A 89 10.62 0.98 10.76
N ARG A 90 10.04 2.01 10.14
CA ARG A 90 9.26 1.85 8.91
C ARG A 90 10.08 1.21 7.79
N TYR A 91 11.30 1.69 7.56
CA TYR A 91 12.20 1.11 6.55
C TYR A 91 12.62 -0.30 6.93
N LEU A 92 12.97 -0.54 8.17
CA LEU A 92 13.37 -1.87 8.67
C LEU A 92 12.25 -2.89 8.43
N PHE A 93 11.04 -2.60 8.88
CA PHE A 93 9.89 -3.48 8.66
C PHE A 93 9.51 -3.61 7.19
N GLY A 94 9.67 -2.56 6.40
CA GLY A 94 9.48 -2.60 4.95
C GLY A 94 10.44 -3.59 4.27
N TRP A 95 11.73 -3.57 4.62
CA TRP A 95 12.73 -4.51 4.10
C TRP A 95 12.50 -5.93 4.58
N ILE A 96 12.25 -6.13 5.87
CA ILE A 96 11.97 -7.46 6.43
C ILE A 96 10.71 -8.05 5.79
N GLY A 97 9.65 -7.26 5.68
CA GLY A 97 8.39 -7.69 5.06
C GLY A 97 8.58 -8.01 3.57
N GLY A 98 9.28 -7.15 2.83
CA GLY A 98 9.54 -7.36 1.40
C GLY A 98 10.38 -8.61 1.14
N LEU A 99 11.50 -8.79 1.86
CA LEU A 99 12.34 -9.98 1.74
C LEU A 99 11.62 -11.24 2.21
N GLY A 100 10.89 -11.16 3.33
CA GLY A 100 10.10 -12.28 3.84
C GLY A 100 9.04 -12.74 2.83
N PHE A 101 8.33 -11.79 2.22
CA PHE A 101 7.35 -12.09 1.19
C PHE A 101 7.98 -12.66 -0.09
N LEU A 102 9.17 -12.18 -0.47
CA LEU A 102 9.93 -12.71 -1.59
C LEU A 102 10.36 -14.19 -1.33
N VAL A 103 10.89 -14.47 -0.14
CA VAL A 103 11.26 -15.85 0.25
C VAL A 103 10.03 -16.75 0.22
N LEU A 104 8.91 -16.28 0.75
CA LEU A 104 7.64 -17.01 0.75
C LEU A 104 7.12 -17.26 -0.68
N ALA A 105 7.30 -16.30 -1.58
CA ALA A 105 6.98 -16.45 -3.00
C ALA A 105 7.72 -17.63 -3.61
N TYR A 106 9.03 -17.68 -3.47
CA TYR A 106 9.84 -18.75 -4.03
C TYR A 106 9.68 -20.09 -3.31
N ALA A 107 9.44 -20.07 -2.00
CA ALA A 107 9.29 -21.28 -1.20
C ALA A 107 7.96 -22.01 -1.44
N TYR A 108 6.89 -21.29 -1.74
CA TYR A 108 5.54 -21.86 -1.82
C TYR A 108 4.85 -21.65 -3.15
N PHE A 109 4.78 -20.40 -3.65
CA PHE A 109 3.95 -20.07 -4.79
C PHE A 109 4.61 -20.37 -6.14
N LEU A 110 5.91 -20.17 -6.25
CA LEU A 110 6.65 -20.24 -7.50
C LEU A 110 7.44 -21.55 -7.63
N ARG A 111 7.15 -22.54 -6.80
CA ARG A 111 7.77 -23.88 -6.93
C ARG A 111 7.31 -24.52 -8.23
N PRO A 112 8.24 -25.07 -9.03
CA PRO A 112 7.86 -25.90 -10.17
C PRO A 112 7.12 -27.15 -9.66
N PRO A 113 6.07 -27.61 -10.36
CA PRO A 113 5.41 -28.86 -10.00
C PRO A 113 6.41 -30.01 -10.09
N VAL A 114 6.30 -30.99 -9.17
CA VAL A 114 7.16 -32.16 -9.11
C VAL A 114 7.07 -32.92 -10.43
N GLY A 115 8.19 -33.06 -11.16
CA GLY A 115 8.25 -33.73 -12.47
C GLY A 115 8.22 -32.79 -13.68
N ALA A 116 8.10 -31.47 -13.51
CA ALA A 116 8.23 -30.51 -14.63
C ALA A 116 9.70 -30.37 -15.03
N GLN A 117 10.04 -30.83 -16.23
CA GLN A 117 11.43 -30.77 -16.77
C GLN A 117 11.82 -29.40 -17.33
N THR A 118 10.92 -28.45 -17.41
CA THR A 118 11.16 -27.15 -18.07
C THR A 118 10.44 -26.02 -17.41
N GLY A 119 11.19 -25.10 -16.87
CA GLY A 119 10.75 -23.79 -16.41
C GLY A 119 11.07 -23.55 -14.93
N PRO A 120 11.79 -22.47 -14.62
CA PRO A 120 12.20 -22.17 -13.25
C PRO A 120 11.03 -21.77 -12.33
N LEU A 121 9.82 -21.53 -12.87
CA LEU A 121 8.70 -20.99 -12.12
C LEU A 121 7.37 -21.64 -12.55
N GLY A 122 6.58 -22.10 -11.58
CA GLY A 122 5.22 -22.57 -11.82
C GLY A 122 4.27 -21.41 -12.15
N LEU A 123 3.86 -21.30 -13.42
CA LEU A 123 2.97 -20.20 -13.87
C LEU A 123 1.64 -20.12 -13.10
N GLN A 124 1.12 -21.25 -12.63
CA GLN A 124 -0.12 -21.31 -11.85
C GLN A 124 0.02 -20.66 -10.47
N GLY A 125 1.23 -20.59 -9.91
CA GLY A 125 1.49 -19.96 -8.62
C GLY A 125 1.40 -18.43 -8.62
N PHE A 126 1.59 -17.78 -9.78
CA PHE A 126 1.57 -16.32 -9.86
C PHE A 126 0.23 -15.71 -9.47
N GLY A 127 -0.88 -16.32 -9.88
CA GLY A 127 -2.21 -15.85 -9.50
C GLY A 127 -2.44 -15.88 -7.99
N TRP A 128 -2.11 -16.98 -7.35
CA TRP A 128 -2.22 -17.12 -5.89
C TRP A 128 -1.27 -16.19 -5.14
N TYR A 129 -0.06 -16.02 -5.63
CA TYR A 129 0.90 -15.05 -5.12
C TYR A 129 0.32 -13.62 -5.17
N GLY A 130 -0.30 -13.25 -6.30
CA GLY A 130 -0.94 -11.96 -6.47
C GLY A 130 -2.08 -11.73 -5.47
N ILE A 131 -2.94 -12.73 -5.26
CA ILE A 131 -4.05 -12.65 -4.30
C ILE A 131 -3.52 -12.58 -2.86
N ALA A 132 -2.58 -13.45 -2.50
CA ALA A 132 -1.98 -13.44 -1.16
C ALA A 132 -1.29 -12.09 -0.85
N GLY A 133 -0.56 -11.54 -1.83
CA GLY A 133 0.06 -10.22 -1.71
C GLY A 133 -0.96 -9.10 -1.57
N ALA A 134 -2.03 -9.12 -2.35
CA ALA A 134 -3.12 -8.15 -2.26
C ALA A 134 -3.76 -8.15 -0.86
N VAL A 135 -4.08 -9.33 -0.34
CA VAL A 135 -4.66 -9.46 1.02
C VAL A 135 -3.68 -8.97 2.08
N MET A 136 -2.41 -9.38 2.00
CA MET A 136 -1.39 -8.96 2.95
C MET A 136 -1.17 -7.45 2.93
N MET A 137 -1.11 -6.83 1.76
CA MET A 137 -1.00 -5.37 1.63
C MET A 137 -2.22 -4.65 2.21
N GLY A 138 -3.43 -5.14 1.94
CA GLY A 138 -4.65 -4.57 2.50
C GLY A 138 -4.68 -4.65 4.03
N LEU A 139 -4.34 -5.82 4.59
CA LEU A 139 -4.29 -6.02 6.03
C LEU A 139 -3.25 -5.11 6.71
N THR A 140 -2.06 -4.97 6.13
CA THR A 140 -1.01 -4.10 6.68
C THR A 140 -1.38 -2.62 6.62
N VAL A 141 -2.02 -2.17 5.52
CA VAL A 141 -2.53 -0.80 5.41
C VAL A 141 -3.61 -0.53 6.47
N LEU A 142 -4.57 -1.45 6.62
CA LEU A 142 -5.63 -1.31 7.62
C LEU A 142 -5.09 -1.36 9.05
N ALA A 143 -4.18 -2.28 9.35
CA ALA A 143 -3.53 -2.38 10.66
C ALA A 143 -2.75 -1.11 11.01
N SER A 144 -2.02 -0.56 10.04
CA SER A 144 -1.29 0.71 10.21
C SER A 144 -2.26 1.88 10.44
N ALA A 145 -3.34 1.96 9.68
CA ALA A 145 -4.34 3.01 9.83
C ALA A 145 -5.04 2.95 11.19
N LEU A 146 -5.42 1.75 11.65
CA LEU A 146 -6.04 1.55 12.97
C LEU A 146 -5.05 1.86 14.12
N GLY A 147 -3.81 1.40 14.02
CA GLY A 147 -2.80 1.61 15.05
C GLY A 147 -2.40 3.07 15.25
N THR A 148 -2.40 3.86 14.18
CA THR A 148 -2.03 5.28 14.24
C THR A 148 -3.21 6.21 14.54
N GLN A 149 -4.46 5.75 14.40
CA GLN A 149 -5.65 6.58 14.51
C GLN A 149 -5.79 7.24 15.88
N ARG A 150 -5.61 6.49 16.97
CA ARG A 150 -5.72 7.01 18.34
C ARG A 150 -4.72 8.14 18.60
N ILE A 151 -3.46 7.91 18.26
CA ILE A 151 -2.38 8.87 18.49
C ILE A 151 -2.61 10.15 17.66
N ALA A 152 -3.06 9.98 16.41
CA ALA A 152 -3.34 11.10 15.53
C ALA A 152 -4.55 11.94 15.99
N LEU A 153 -5.56 11.34 16.62
CA LEU A 153 -6.71 12.06 17.18
C LEU A 153 -6.35 12.84 18.44
N GLU A 154 -5.54 12.25 19.32
CA GLU A 154 -5.10 12.88 20.58
C GLU A 154 -4.18 14.10 20.36
N ARG A 155 -3.41 14.09 19.26
CA ARG A 155 -2.42 15.14 18.96
C ARG A 155 -2.88 16.16 17.91
N GLN A 156 -4.15 16.18 17.53
CA GLN A 156 -4.67 17.19 16.62
C GLN A 156 -4.60 18.60 17.25
N PRO A 157 -4.00 19.58 16.58
CA PRO A 157 -4.06 20.96 17.07
C PRO A 157 -5.52 21.44 17.10
N PRO A 158 -5.91 22.26 18.08
CA PRO A 158 -7.25 22.81 18.16
C PRO A 158 -7.62 23.52 16.85
N PRO A 159 -8.89 23.46 16.44
CA PRO A 159 -9.33 24.10 15.20
C PRO A 159 -9.02 25.60 15.26
N VAL A 160 -8.24 26.07 14.29
CA VAL A 160 -7.95 27.49 14.15
C VAL A 160 -9.28 28.20 13.91
N PRO A 161 -9.67 29.17 14.77
CA PRO A 161 -10.91 29.92 14.56
C PRO A 161 -10.83 30.64 13.21
N ARG A 162 -11.88 30.47 12.39
CA ARG A 162 -12.01 31.21 11.14
C ARG A 162 -11.92 32.70 11.47
N LYS A 163 -10.87 33.39 11.05
CA LYS A 163 -10.90 34.83 10.94
C LYS A 163 -12.02 35.15 9.96
N THR A 164 -13.15 35.63 10.46
CA THR A 164 -14.12 36.34 9.68
C THR A 164 -13.42 37.60 9.17
N VAL A 165 -13.07 37.58 7.90
CA VAL A 165 -12.65 38.79 7.20
C VAL A 165 -13.91 39.62 7.09
N GLY A 166 -13.98 40.64 7.97
CA GLY A 166 -14.96 41.74 7.87
C GLY A 166 -14.53 42.72 6.79
#